data_3a8f8cd8c25852d6afd71a98b176b8f6
#
_entry.id   3a8f8cd8c25852d6afd71a98b176b8f6
#
_cell.length_a   1.000
_cell.length_b   1.000
_cell.length_c   1.000
_cell.angle_alpha   90.00
_cell.angle_beta   90.00
_cell.angle_gamma   90.00
#
_symmetry.space_group_name_H-M   'P 1'
#
loop_
_entity.id
_entity.type
_entity.pdbx_description
1 polymer ?
#
loop_
_entity_poly.entity_id
_entity_poly.type
_entity_poly.pdbx_seq_one_letter_code
_entity_poly.pdbx_strand_id
1 'polypeptide(L)'
;MSYDICIVGSGAGASPIAHQLSLAGAKVIVLEKGPWLTEEDFYKDEIAISLRDAYNPKLTEEQHVIEEEYEDENGESFWQKEATSKSGWSFWNGTVVGGSSNFMSGYFHRLKPIDFRLKTEFGEIEGANVADWPISYDELEPYYTMVDHIVGVSGKAVDHPFKEPRSEADFPYPPIAEHPISQWIDKTASELNYHSIPVPRAVLSLPAMGRRSCEYSGYCSSYGCSSGAKGSGRAALLNHAVASGNCTITPHAKVHKIATDSQGEISGVWYYDKKGKSQEVKAKIYVVACQAVETSRLLLASTGEKFPNGLANNHGQVGKNLVFSAGGTGRGDFLFDDLTEEQEAQIRTVGPFINRALQDWYEIDDKSFGKRAKGGTIDFLFYQNPIARARGSQYDNNDNLVWGEQLKTNLKQEFTSYKTLRFEVFNDWLPTDNCFVELDADETDKWGDPVAKVRIGFHEHDLKVGEYIAEKAETVLQAMGAKNVSSSVSSYPPTNLMAGGCRFGDDPNTSVLNKNCQAHEVSNLYVTDGSFMPTGGSVPYTYTIYANAFRVAQVIKEHWKKA
;
A
#
# COMPACT_ATOMS: atom_id res chain seq x y z
N MET A 1 2.12 34.17 5.72
CA MET A 1 3.38 33.66 6.30
C MET A 1 4.05 32.83 5.24
N SER A 2 5.34 32.95 5.06
CA SER A 2 6.10 32.08 4.13
C SER A 2 6.57 30.85 4.90
N TYR A 3 6.32 29.66 4.37
CA TYR A 3 6.85 28.40 4.87
C TYR A 3 8.17 28.08 4.17
N ASP A 4 8.99 27.26 4.79
CA ASP A 4 10.15 26.70 4.12
C ASP A 4 9.74 25.51 3.23
N ILE A 5 8.85 24.67 3.75
CA ILE A 5 8.39 23.45 3.09
C ILE A 5 6.86 23.38 3.08
N CYS A 6 6.27 23.13 1.93
CA CYS A 6 4.85 22.79 1.77
C CYS A 6 4.73 21.31 1.34
N ILE A 7 3.96 20.53 2.08
CA ILE A 7 3.71 19.12 1.80
C ILE A 7 2.23 18.94 1.47
N VAL A 8 1.94 18.31 0.34
CA VAL A 8 0.59 17.99 -0.11
C VAL A 8 0.33 16.50 0.13
N GLY A 9 -0.66 16.21 0.98
CA GLY A 9 -0.91 14.88 1.54
C GLY A 9 -0.20 14.68 2.88
N SER A 10 -0.63 13.70 3.66
CA SER A 10 -0.13 13.45 5.02
C SER A 10 0.16 11.97 5.30
N GLY A 11 0.15 11.13 4.27
CA GLY A 11 0.33 9.68 4.36
C GLY A 11 1.77 9.23 4.64
N ALA A 12 2.05 7.98 4.29
CA ALA A 12 3.37 7.33 4.52
C ALA A 12 4.52 8.07 3.84
N GLY A 13 4.32 8.65 2.65
CA GLY A 13 5.35 9.40 1.93
C GLY A 13 5.58 10.82 2.47
N ALA A 14 4.58 11.41 3.12
CA ALA A 14 4.63 12.78 3.64
C ALA A 14 5.15 12.86 5.08
N SER A 15 4.72 11.94 5.92
CA SER A 15 4.93 12.02 7.37
C SER A 15 6.39 11.95 7.80
N PRO A 16 7.30 11.17 7.18
CA PRO A 16 8.73 11.22 7.48
C PRO A 16 9.35 12.58 7.12
N ILE A 17 8.93 13.16 5.98
CA ILE A 17 9.40 14.48 5.54
C ILE A 17 9.03 15.55 6.58
N ALA A 18 7.72 15.60 6.94
CA ALA A 18 7.23 16.54 7.94
C ALA A 18 7.96 16.38 9.30
N HIS A 19 8.12 15.13 9.74
CA HIS A 19 8.82 14.80 10.99
C HIS A 19 10.27 15.28 10.98
N GLN A 20 11.06 14.86 10.00
CA GLN A 20 12.51 15.14 9.96
C GLN A 20 12.81 16.63 9.79
N LEU A 21 12.05 17.31 8.91
CA LEU A 21 12.31 18.71 8.60
C LEU A 21 11.84 19.65 9.73
N SER A 22 10.69 19.38 10.35
CA SER A 22 10.22 20.18 11.48
C SER A 22 11.14 20.04 12.71
N LEU A 23 11.63 18.84 12.99
CA LEU A 23 12.62 18.63 14.06
C LEU A 23 13.98 19.29 13.73
N ALA A 24 14.31 19.47 12.46
CA ALA A 24 15.48 20.20 12.02
C ALA A 24 15.30 21.73 12.07
N GLY A 25 14.10 22.24 12.42
CA GLY A 25 13.78 23.65 12.55
C GLY A 25 13.17 24.33 11.32
N ALA A 26 12.90 23.58 10.23
CA ALA A 26 12.19 24.12 9.08
C ALA A 26 10.72 24.40 9.41
N LYS A 27 10.17 25.51 8.88
CA LYS A 27 8.73 25.82 8.97
C LYS A 27 7.98 25.02 7.94
N VAL A 28 7.30 23.97 8.39
CA VAL A 28 6.57 23.01 7.55
C VAL A 28 5.07 23.27 7.61
N ILE A 29 4.40 23.26 6.45
CA ILE A 29 2.95 23.13 6.37
C ILE A 29 2.59 21.84 5.64
N VAL A 30 1.63 21.10 6.17
CA VAL A 30 1.04 19.89 5.56
C VAL A 30 -0.43 20.18 5.23
N LEU A 31 -0.80 19.99 3.97
CA LEU A 31 -2.17 20.15 3.48
C LEU A 31 -2.78 18.76 3.32
N GLU A 32 -3.84 18.46 4.08
CA GLU A 32 -4.54 17.18 4.04
C GLU A 32 -6.03 17.39 3.75
N LYS A 33 -6.58 16.68 2.76
CA LYS A 33 -8.00 16.85 2.39
C LYS A 33 -8.96 16.29 3.44
N GLY A 34 -8.54 15.29 4.21
CA GLY A 34 -9.33 14.63 5.25
C GLY A 34 -9.28 15.31 6.61
N PRO A 35 -10.08 14.83 7.57
CA PRO A 35 -10.08 15.31 8.96
C PRO A 35 -8.83 14.85 9.72
N TRP A 36 -8.56 15.49 10.85
CA TRP A 36 -7.67 14.98 11.88
C TRP A 36 -8.47 14.10 12.83
N LEU A 37 -8.17 12.80 12.82
CA LEU A 37 -8.74 11.83 13.76
C LEU A 37 -7.69 11.40 14.79
N THR A 38 -8.14 11.18 16.01
CA THR A 38 -7.32 10.70 17.14
C THR A 38 -7.63 9.25 17.47
N GLU A 39 -6.98 8.68 18.47
CA GLU A 39 -7.24 7.33 18.98
C GLU A 39 -8.71 7.16 19.43
N GLU A 40 -9.32 8.22 19.93
CA GLU A 40 -10.71 8.23 20.44
C GLU A 40 -11.74 8.18 19.29
N ASP A 41 -11.35 8.66 18.11
CA ASP A 41 -12.21 8.67 16.92
C ASP A 41 -12.18 7.32 16.15
N PHE A 42 -11.24 6.44 16.48
CA PHE A 42 -11.09 5.14 15.82
C PHE A 42 -11.94 4.07 16.50
N TYR A 43 -13.18 4.00 16.11
CA TYR A 43 -14.12 3.01 16.62
C TYR A 43 -14.06 1.69 15.85
N LYS A 44 -14.54 0.63 16.49
CA LYS A 44 -14.52 -0.76 16.00
C LYS A 44 -15.92 -1.14 15.55
N ASP A 45 -16.29 -0.65 14.35
CA ASP A 45 -17.62 -0.82 13.77
C ASP A 45 -17.52 -1.33 12.34
N GLU A 46 -17.87 -2.61 12.14
CA GLU A 46 -17.83 -3.24 10.82
C GLU A 46 -18.86 -2.67 9.85
N ILE A 47 -20.01 -2.19 10.35
CA ILE A 47 -21.07 -1.63 9.49
C ILE A 47 -20.59 -0.30 8.91
N ALA A 48 -20.09 0.60 9.74
CA ALA A 48 -19.55 1.88 9.30
C ALA A 48 -18.40 1.70 8.29
N ILE A 49 -17.49 0.76 8.54
CA ILE A 49 -16.40 0.43 7.60
C ILE A 49 -16.97 -0.08 6.27
N SER A 50 -17.94 -0.99 6.30
CA SER A 50 -18.55 -1.57 5.10
C SER A 50 -19.30 -0.52 4.26
N LEU A 51 -19.86 0.49 4.91
CA LEU A 51 -20.54 1.62 4.25
C LEU A 51 -19.59 2.75 3.85
N ARG A 52 -18.29 2.63 4.16
CA ARG A 52 -17.28 3.70 3.93
C ARG A 52 -17.60 5.03 4.62
N ASP A 53 -18.37 5.00 5.70
CA ASP A 53 -18.77 6.23 6.41
C ASP A 53 -17.72 6.71 7.41
N ALA A 54 -16.79 5.81 7.82
CA ALA A 54 -15.87 6.10 8.91
C ALA A 54 -14.64 6.92 8.48
N TYR A 55 -13.97 6.52 7.38
CA TYR A 55 -12.65 7.07 7.04
C TYR A 55 -12.49 7.41 5.55
N ASN A 56 -13.30 6.83 4.70
CA ASN A 56 -13.22 7.01 3.27
C ASN A 56 -14.42 7.83 2.80
N PRO A 57 -14.23 8.73 1.86
CA PRO A 57 -15.35 9.44 1.26
C PRO A 57 -16.26 8.46 0.50
N LYS A 58 -17.52 8.80 0.38
CA LYS A 58 -18.45 8.05 -0.47
C LYS A 58 -17.99 8.11 -1.91
N LEU A 59 -18.14 7.02 -2.65
CA LEU A 59 -17.76 6.96 -4.07
C LEU A 59 -18.54 7.98 -4.93
N THR A 60 -19.73 8.40 -4.49
CA THR A 60 -20.51 9.46 -5.13
C THR A 60 -19.97 10.88 -4.89
N GLU A 61 -19.10 11.06 -3.91
CA GLU A 61 -18.50 12.36 -3.58
C GLU A 61 -17.06 12.51 -4.08
N GLU A 62 -16.30 11.39 -4.07
CA GLU A 62 -14.94 11.32 -4.58
C GLU A 62 -14.82 10.08 -5.45
N GLN A 63 -15.10 10.23 -6.73
CA GLN A 63 -15.03 9.16 -7.71
C GLN A 63 -13.75 9.23 -8.53
N HIS A 64 -13.43 8.10 -9.15
CA HIS A 64 -12.49 7.96 -10.23
C HIS A 64 -13.21 7.34 -11.42
N VAL A 65 -12.57 7.30 -12.56
CA VAL A 65 -13.01 6.50 -13.71
C VAL A 65 -12.03 5.34 -13.86
N ILE A 66 -12.52 4.13 -13.92
CA ILE A 66 -11.72 2.94 -14.20
C ILE A 66 -11.94 2.56 -15.64
N GLU A 67 -10.86 2.19 -16.31
CA GLU A 67 -10.90 1.64 -17.67
C GLU A 67 -10.27 0.25 -17.63
N GLU A 68 -11.08 -0.75 -17.97
CA GLU A 68 -10.72 -2.17 -17.92
C GLU A 68 -10.87 -2.82 -19.27
N GLU A 69 -10.08 -3.86 -19.53
CA GLU A 69 -10.15 -4.66 -20.75
C GLU A 69 -11.20 -5.76 -20.59
N TYR A 70 -12.06 -5.87 -21.58
CA TYR A 70 -13.08 -6.91 -21.72
C TYR A 70 -12.92 -7.62 -23.04
N GLU A 71 -13.38 -8.85 -23.13
CA GLU A 71 -13.50 -9.59 -24.36
C GLU A 71 -14.97 -9.64 -24.79
N ASP A 72 -15.24 -9.47 -26.08
CA ASP A 72 -16.56 -9.65 -26.66
C ASP A 72 -16.87 -11.14 -26.95
N GLU A 73 -18.08 -11.42 -27.46
CA GLU A 73 -18.51 -12.78 -27.80
C GLU A 73 -17.65 -13.47 -28.89
N ASN A 74 -16.84 -12.71 -29.63
CA ASN A 74 -15.93 -13.20 -30.66
C ASN A 74 -14.49 -13.36 -30.14
N GLY A 75 -14.20 -12.98 -28.88
CA GLY A 75 -12.88 -12.98 -28.29
C GLY A 75 -12.06 -11.76 -28.69
N GLU A 76 -12.69 -10.66 -29.16
CA GLU A 76 -12.00 -9.40 -29.44
C GLU A 76 -11.95 -8.55 -28.17
N SER A 77 -10.74 -8.13 -27.79
CA SER A 77 -10.54 -7.25 -26.63
C SER A 77 -10.97 -5.82 -26.91
N PHE A 78 -11.63 -5.19 -25.94
CA PHE A 78 -11.97 -3.77 -25.96
C PHE A 78 -11.87 -3.15 -24.56
N TRP A 79 -11.60 -1.83 -24.51
CA TRP A 79 -11.52 -1.09 -23.26
C TRP A 79 -12.84 -0.40 -22.95
N GLN A 80 -13.35 -0.62 -21.75
CA GLN A 80 -14.57 0.00 -21.25
C GLN A 80 -14.28 0.85 -20.03
N LYS A 81 -14.78 2.09 -20.02
CA LYS A 81 -14.65 2.98 -18.86
C LYS A 81 -15.94 3.06 -18.04
N GLU A 82 -15.81 3.08 -16.72
CA GLU A 82 -16.92 3.27 -15.80
C GLU A 82 -16.49 4.07 -14.57
N ALA A 83 -17.37 4.97 -14.10
CA ALA A 83 -17.15 5.70 -12.86
C ALA A 83 -17.22 4.75 -11.64
N THR A 84 -16.32 4.91 -10.68
CA THR A 84 -16.27 4.06 -9.47
C THR A 84 -17.54 4.15 -8.61
N SER A 85 -18.28 5.24 -8.73
CA SER A 85 -19.61 5.39 -8.11
C SER A 85 -20.66 4.41 -8.63
N LYS A 86 -20.45 3.84 -9.84
CA LYS A 86 -21.33 2.84 -10.48
C LYS A 86 -20.75 1.44 -10.36
N SER A 87 -19.48 1.23 -10.71
CA SER A 87 -18.82 -0.07 -10.66
C SER A 87 -18.61 -0.59 -9.23
N GLY A 88 -18.58 0.31 -8.24
CA GLY A 88 -18.24 -0.05 -6.87
C GLY A 88 -16.73 -0.23 -6.61
N TRP A 89 -15.88 -0.04 -7.60
CA TRP A 89 -14.44 -0.03 -7.44
C TRP A 89 -14.04 0.98 -6.37
N SER A 90 -13.13 0.60 -5.50
CA SER A 90 -12.69 1.43 -4.41
C SER A 90 -11.19 1.37 -4.26
N PHE A 91 -10.52 2.44 -4.60
CA PHE A 91 -9.16 2.64 -4.08
C PHE A 91 -9.27 2.91 -2.59
N TRP A 92 -8.70 2.02 -1.78
CA TRP A 92 -8.72 2.10 -0.31
C TRP A 92 -7.89 3.29 0.19
N ASN A 93 -8.32 4.50 -0.14
CA ASN A 93 -7.66 5.73 0.23
C ASN A 93 -8.21 6.24 1.56
N GLY A 94 -7.43 6.13 2.61
CA GLY A 94 -7.75 6.77 3.88
C GLY A 94 -7.63 8.28 3.75
N THR A 95 -8.78 8.96 3.66
CA THR A 95 -8.86 10.42 3.57
C THR A 95 -8.91 11.02 4.98
N VAL A 96 -7.78 10.97 5.65
CA VAL A 96 -7.57 11.46 7.03
C VAL A 96 -6.10 11.83 7.23
N VAL A 97 -5.79 12.66 8.21
CA VAL A 97 -4.40 12.95 8.59
C VAL A 97 -3.66 11.65 8.92
N GLY A 98 -2.55 11.40 8.23
CA GLY A 98 -1.78 10.15 8.26
C GLY A 98 -2.15 9.17 7.15
N GLY A 99 -3.19 9.47 6.36
CA GLY A 99 -3.61 8.69 5.20
C GLY A 99 -3.95 7.23 5.52
N SER A 100 -3.86 6.37 4.51
CA SER A 100 -4.15 4.92 4.60
C SER A 100 -3.28 4.16 5.60
N SER A 101 -2.14 4.72 6.02
CA SER A 101 -1.29 4.10 7.05
C SER A 101 -1.99 3.92 8.41
N ASN A 102 -3.07 4.68 8.67
CA ASN A 102 -3.90 4.47 9.86
C ASN A 102 -4.66 3.13 9.84
N PHE A 103 -4.91 2.57 8.65
CA PHE A 103 -5.78 1.41 8.41
C PHE A 103 -5.03 0.16 7.94
N MET A 104 -3.71 0.26 7.71
CA MET A 104 -2.88 -0.86 7.28
C MET A 104 -2.88 -2.02 8.29
N SER A 105 -2.64 -3.24 7.82
CA SER A 105 -2.38 -4.41 8.69
C SER A 105 -1.00 -4.35 9.33
N GLY A 106 -0.13 -3.51 8.81
CA GLY A 106 1.21 -3.28 9.32
C GLY A 106 2.23 -4.34 8.92
N TYR A 107 1.99 -5.12 7.86
CA TYR A 107 3.01 -6.00 7.27
C TYR A 107 4.20 -5.16 6.79
N PHE A 108 5.38 -5.40 7.39
CA PHE A 108 6.58 -4.62 7.13
C PHE A 108 7.75 -5.52 6.74
N HIS A 109 7.56 -6.26 5.65
CA HIS A 109 8.66 -6.90 4.94
C HIS A 109 9.49 -5.85 4.20
N ARG A 110 10.82 -5.93 4.29
CA ARG A 110 11.73 -5.13 3.46
C ARG A 110 11.75 -5.69 2.04
N LEU A 111 11.88 -4.83 1.04
CA LEU A 111 12.35 -5.25 -0.27
C LEU A 111 13.73 -5.92 -0.12
N LYS A 112 14.10 -6.74 -1.07
CA LYS A 112 15.40 -7.44 -1.11
C LYS A 112 16.30 -6.82 -2.18
N PRO A 113 17.61 -7.03 -2.16
CA PRO A 113 18.52 -6.49 -3.18
C PRO A 113 18.07 -6.75 -4.61
N ILE A 114 17.48 -7.91 -4.87
CA ILE A 114 16.97 -8.32 -6.19
C ILE A 114 15.81 -7.42 -6.70
N ASP A 115 14.99 -6.85 -5.82
CA ASP A 115 13.90 -5.96 -6.19
C ASP A 115 14.39 -4.65 -6.82
N PHE A 116 15.60 -4.22 -6.47
CA PHE A 116 16.22 -3.00 -7.01
C PHE A 116 16.86 -3.22 -8.37
N ARG A 117 17.02 -4.46 -8.82
CA ARG A 117 17.78 -4.85 -10.01
C ARG A 117 16.99 -5.75 -10.95
N LEU A 118 15.67 -5.54 -11.01
CA LEU A 118 14.76 -6.45 -11.72
C LEU A 118 15.15 -6.63 -13.20
N LYS A 119 15.47 -5.54 -13.90
CA LYS A 119 15.91 -5.59 -15.30
C LYS A 119 17.27 -6.27 -15.45
N THR A 120 18.21 -5.96 -14.57
CA THR A 120 19.55 -6.58 -14.59
C THR A 120 19.49 -8.07 -14.31
N GLU A 121 18.66 -8.50 -13.35
CA GLU A 121 18.60 -9.89 -12.88
C GLU A 121 17.77 -10.80 -13.80
N PHE A 122 16.65 -10.30 -14.33
CA PHE A 122 15.72 -11.12 -15.10
C PHE A 122 15.68 -10.74 -16.60
N GLY A 123 16.35 -9.64 -16.98
CA GLY A 123 16.38 -9.16 -18.34
C GLY A 123 15.11 -8.39 -18.74
N GLU A 124 14.97 -8.17 -20.03
CA GLU A 124 13.77 -7.57 -20.59
C GLU A 124 12.63 -8.60 -20.62
N ILE A 125 11.43 -8.15 -20.27
CA ILE A 125 10.19 -8.92 -20.37
C ILE A 125 9.38 -8.24 -21.47
N GLU A 126 9.04 -8.99 -22.51
CA GLU A 126 8.28 -8.48 -23.65
C GLU A 126 6.94 -7.91 -23.19
N GLY A 127 6.61 -6.70 -23.61
CA GLY A 127 5.38 -6.00 -23.20
C GLY A 127 5.44 -5.29 -21.86
N ALA A 128 6.58 -5.36 -21.14
CA ALA A 128 6.75 -4.69 -19.86
C ALA A 128 7.89 -3.65 -19.87
N ASN A 129 7.68 -2.53 -19.19
CA ASN A 129 8.63 -1.41 -19.07
C ASN A 129 9.53 -1.57 -17.84
N VAL A 130 10.11 -2.76 -17.65
CA VAL A 130 10.93 -3.08 -16.48
C VAL A 130 12.17 -2.19 -16.42
N ALA A 131 12.44 -1.64 -15.26
CA ALA A 131 13.63 -0.81 -15.00
C ALA A 131 14.28 -1.20 -13.67
N ASP A 132 15.59 -1.03 -13.58
CA ASP A 132 16.28 -1.06 -12.30
C ASP A 132 15.98 0.23 -11.53
N TRP A 133 16.01 0.15 -10.23
CA TRP A 133 15.96 1.33 -9.38
C TRP A 133 17.25 2.15 -9.51
N PRO A 134 17.21 3.50 -9.51
CA PRO A 134 18.40 4.35 -9.58
C PRO A 134 19.18 4.41 -8.26
N ILE A 135 18.77 3.64 -7.27
CA ILE A 135 19.43 3.43 -5.98
C ILE A 135 19.55 1.94 -5.70
N SER A 136 20.51 1.56 -4.88
CA SER A 136 20.67 0.19 -4.41
C SER A 136 19.91 -0.09 -3.11
N TYR A 137 19.77 -1.37 -2.76
CA TYR A 137 19.29 -1.78 -1.44
C TYR A 137 20.16 -1.20 -0.31
N ASP A 138 21.49 -1.22 -0.47
CA ASP A 138 22.44 -0.75 0.54
C ASP A 138 22.32 0.77 0.79
N GLU A 139 21.94 1.55 -0.24
CA GLU A 139 21.63 2.97 -0.07
C GLU A 139 20.33 3.21 0.72
N LEU A 140 19.39 2.27 0.68
CA LEU A 140 18.10 2.39 1.37
C LEU A 140 18.09 1.71 2.74
N GLU A 141 18.93 0.71 2.98
CA GLU A 141 18.97 -0.09 4.20
C GLU A 141 19.06 0.73 5.50
N PRO A 142 19.90 1.76 5.62
CA PRO A 142 19.97 2.57 6.83
C PRO A 142 18.64 3.26 7.18
N TYR A 143 17.82 3.54 6.17
CA TYR A 143 16.52 4.17 6.35
C TYR A 143 15.43 3.15 6.71
N TYR A 144 15.54 1.89 6.27
CA TYR A 144 14.74 0.81 6.83
C TYR A 144 15.00 0.64 8.33
N THR A 145 16.25 0.64 8.74
CA THR A 145 16.64 0.60 10.17
C THR A 145 16.10 1.83 10.93
N MET A 146 16.14 3.02 10.32
CA MET A 146 15.53 4.21 10.90
C MET A 146 14.01 4.07 11.10
N VAL A 147 13.30 3.47 10.15
CA VAL A 147 11.86 3.16 10.27
C VAL A 147 11.61 2.17 11.40
N ASP A 148 12.44 1.12 11.54
CA ASP A 148 12.31 0.14 12.62
C ASP A 148 12.25 0.82 13.98
N HIS A 149 13.09 1.80 14.21
CA HIS A 149 13.18 2.54 15.48
C HIS A 149 12.11 3.62 15.61
N ILE A 150 11.93 4.49 14.60
CA ILE A 150 11.09 5.70 14.73
C ILE A 150 9.61 5.36 14.56
N VAL A 151 9.28 4.51 13.59
CA VAL A 151 7.89 4.09 13.36
C VAL A 151 7.49 2.99 14.35
N GLY A 152 8.45 2.18 14.78
CA GLY A 152 8.28 1.11 15.74
C GLY A 152 7.83 -0.19 15.09
N VAL A 153 8.81 -0.97 14.61
CA VAL A 153 8.57 -2.28 14.01
C VAL A 153 8.90 -3.37 15.01
N SER A 154 7.93 -4.24 15.28
CA SER A 154 8.09 -5.43 16.10
C SER A 154 8.29 -6.64 15.21
N GLY A 155 9.30 -7.45 15.52
CA GLY A 155 9.62 -8.62 14.70
C GLY A 155 10.79 -9.42 15.25
N LYS A 156 11.21 -10.40 14.47
CA LYS A 156 12.41 -11.20 14.70
C LYS A 156 13.05 -11.55 13.37
N ALA A 157 14.30 -11.20 13.21
CA ALA A 157 15.09 -11.65 12.07
C ALA A 157 15.45 -13.13 12.24
N VAL A 158 15.19 -13.92 11.21
CA VAL A 158 15.50 -15.35 11.19
C VAL A 158 16.35 -15.67 9.96
N ASP A 159 17.05 -16.80 9.99
CA ASP A 159 17.79 -17.26 8.82
C ASP A 159 16.82 -17.79 7.77
N HIS A 160 17.03 -17.34 6.54
CA HIS A 160 16.23 -17.71 5.37
C HIS A 160 17.08 -17.58 4.11
N PRO A 161 16.91 -18.42 3.07
CA PRO A 161 17.68 -18.32 1.83
C PRO A 161 17.60 -16.93 1.17
N PHE A 162 16.44 -16.25 1.29
CA PHE A 162 16.20 -14.91 0.77
C PHE A 162 16.13 -13.85 1.87
N LYS A 163 16.88 -14.02 2.97
CA LYS A 163 16.97 -12.99 4.01
C LYS A 163 17.67 -11.75 3.46
N GLU A 164 17.03 -10.59 3.65
CA GLU A 164 17.65 -9.32 3.30
C GLU A 164 18.83 -8.97 4.20
N PRO A 165 19.90 -8.33 3.67
CA PRO A 165 20.97 -7.79 4.49
C PRO A 165 20.45 -6.76 5.49
N ARG A 166 20.99 -6.74 6.72
CA ARG A 166 20.59 -5.82 7.79
C ARG A 166 21.82 -5.31 8.53
N SER A 167 21.85 -4.01 8.81
CA SER A 167 22.90 -3.39 9.65
C SER A 167 22.72 -3.72 11.12
N GLU A 168 21.49 -3.94 11.58
CA GLU A 168 21.15 -4.44 12.92
C GLU A 168 20.69 -5.88 12.85
N ALA A 169 21.18 -6.71 13.77
CA ALA A 169 20.93 -8.16 13.76
C ALA A 169 19.47 -8.54 13.93
N ASP A 170 18.68 -7.70 14.62
CA ASP A 170 17.26 -7.95 14.91
C ASP A 170 16.46 -6.65 14.93
N PHE A 171 15.15 -6.75 15.10
CA PHE A 171 14.25 -5.61 15.26
C PHE A 171 14.34 -5.02 16.67
N PRO A 172 14.07 -3.70 16.84
CA PRO A 172 14.16 -3.04 18.16
C PRO A 172 13.09 -3.50 19.16
N TYR A 173 11.99 -4.05 18.66
CA TYR A 173 10.88 -4.55 19.49
C TYR A 173 10.63 -6.02 19.21
N PRO A 174 10.40 -6.85 20.26
CA PRO A 174 10.10 -8.26 20.09
C PRO A 174 8.83 -8.48 19.25
N PRO A 175 8.66 -9.67 18.64
CA PRO A 175 7.44 -9.98 17.91
C PRO A 175 6.18 -9.73 18.75
N ILE A 176 5.10 -9.33 18.07
CA ILE A 176 3.77 -9.27 18.69
C ILE A 176 3.27 -10.68 19.00
N ALA A 177 2.33 -10.82 19.94
CA ALA A 177 1.76 -12.11 20.30
C ALA A 177 1.08 -12.76 19.08
N GLU A 178 1.36 -14.03 18.88
CA GLU A 178 0.95 -14.81 17.74
C GLU A 178 -0.22 -15.74 18.06
N HIS A 179 -1.05 -15.99 17.07
CA HIS A 179 -2.12 -16.98 17.18
C HIS A 179 -1.51 -18.39 17.21
N PRO A 180 -2.06 -19.37 18.01
CA PRO A 180 -1.51 -20.73 18.07
C PRO A 180 -1.34 -21.45 16.73
N ILE A 181 -2.15 -21.10 15.72
CA ILE A 181 -2.06 -21.66 14.36
C ILE A 181 -0.70 -21.41 13.70
N SER A 182 0.07 -20.42 14.14
CA SER A 182 1.42 -20.17 13.66
C SER A 182 2.32 -21.40 13.84
N GLN A 183 2.17 -22.13 14.94
CA GLN A 183 2.94 -23.36 15.20
C GLN A 183 2.55 -24.50 14.25
N TRP A 184 1.30 -24.55 13.81
CA TRP A 184 0.87 -25.55 12.81
C TRP A 184 1.50 -25.24 11.47
N ILE A 185 1.55 -23.96 11.08
CA ILE A 185 2.25 -23.52 9.86
C ILE A 185 3.73 -23.84 9.93
N ASP A 186 4.40 -23.52 11.06
CA ASP A 186 5.82 -23.80 11.26
C ASP A 186 6.15 -25.29 11.11
N LYS A 187 5.35 -26.15 11.77
CA LYS A 187 5.49 -27.59 11.69
C LYS A 187 5.33 -28.10 10.26
N THR A 188 4.24 -27.70 9.59
CA THR A 188 3.93 -28.18 8.24
C THR A 188 4.95 -27.66 7.22
N ALA A 189 5.37 -26.39 7.32
CA ALA A 189 6.40 -25.84 6.46
C ALA A 189 7.71 -26.67 6.61
N SER A 190 8.11 -26.96 7.84
CA SER A 190 9.30 -27.80 8.10
C SER A 190 9.17 -29.22 7.52
N GLU A 191 8.00 -29.86 7.62
CA GLU A 191 7.73 -31.18 7.03
C GLU A 191 7.79 -31.16 5.50
N LEU A 192 7.45 -30.02 4.89
CA LEU A 192 7.53 -29.79 3.44
C LEU A 192 8.91 -29.29 2.98
N ASN A 193 9.87 -29.11 3.89
CA ASN A 193 11.16 -28.46 3.65
C ASN A 193 11.02 -27.00 3.16
N TYR A 194 10.02 -26.26 3.66
CA TYR A 194 9.82 -24.84 3.47
C TYR A 194 10.23 -24.06 4.72
N HIS A 195 10.48 -22.76 4.56
CA HIS A 195 10.97 -21.89 5.62
C HIS A 195 9.88 -20.89 6.03
N SER A 196 9.13 -21.22 7.08
CA SER A 196 8.21 -20.29 7.71
C SER A 196 8.96 -19.19 8.44
N ILE A 197 8.61 -17.94 8.19
CA ILE A 197 9.23 -16.77 8.82
C ILE A 197 8.19 -15.95 9.60
N PRO A 198 8.57 -15.39 10.78
CA PRO A 198 7.72 -14.45 11.49
C PRO A 198 7.59 -13.15 10.70
N VAL A 199 6.35 -12.65 10.56
CA VAL A 199 6.07 -11.40 9.84
C VAL A 199 6.41 -10.20 10.73
N PRO A 200 7.34 -9.32 10.32
CA PRO A 200 7.56 -8.08 11.04
C PRO A 200 6.38 -7.12 10.85
N ARG A 201 6.04 -6.39 11.91
CA ARG A 201 4.88 -5.48 11.87
C ARG A 201 5.18 -4.10 12.42
N ALA A 202 4.72 -3.08 11.71
CA ALA A 202 4.68 -1.70 12.22
C ALA A 202 3.60 -1.56 13.31
N VAL A 203 3.75 -2.31 14.38
CA VAL A 203 2.85 -2.33 15.54
C VAL A 203 3.70 -2.54 16.79
N LEU A 204 3.61 -1.67 17.76
CA LEU A 204 4.37 -1.79 19.01
C LEU A 204 3.90 -2.97 19.84
N SER A 205 4.78 -3.92 20.11
CA SER A 205 4.56 -5.02 21.07
C SER A 205 4.75 -4.59 22.52
N LEU A 206 5.53 -3.54 22.73
CA LEU A 206 5.79 -2.90 24.03
C LEU A 206 5.52 -1.39 23.93
N PRO A 207 5.11 -0.71 25.03
CA PRO A 207 4.95 0.75 25.01
C PRO A 207 6.28 1.45 24.68
N ALA A 208 6.26 2.38 23.73
CA ALA A 208 7.44 3.14 23.33
C ALA A 208 7.06 4.47 22.68
N MET A 209 7.96 5.44 22.68
CA MET A 209 7.82 6.73 21.98
C MET A 209 6.49 7.44 22.30
N GLY A 210 6.02 7.39 23.53
CA GLY A 210 4.75 7.99 23.97
C GLY A 210 3.48 7.27 23.48
N ARG A 211 3.61 6.10 22.84
CA ARG A 211 2.50 5.27 22.36
C ARG A 211 2.34 4.01 23.20
N ARG A 212 1.09 3.54 23.32
CA ARG A 212 0.78 2.27 24.00
C ARG A 212 1.14 1.07 23.10
N SER A 213 1.29 -0.10 23.69
CA SER A 213 1.40 -1.36 22.96
C SER A 213 0.07 -1.80 22.34
N CYS A 214 0.14 -2.82 21.48
CA CYS A 214 -1.05 -3.46 20.89
C CYS A 214 -1.95 -4.06 21.98
N GLU A 215 -3.26 -3.90 21.80
CA GLU A 215 -4.30 -4.46 22.68
C GLU A 215 -4.86 -5.78 22.14
N TYR A 216 -4.33 -6.28 21.00
CA TYR A 216 -4.70 -7.55 20.35
C TYR A 216 -6.19 -7.70 20.09
N SER A 217 -6.90 -6.62 19.79
CA SER A 217 -8.30 -6.68 19.41
C SER A 217 -8.47 -7.28 18.02
N GLY A 218 -9.59 -7.91 17.73
CA GLY A 218 -9.94 -8.43 16.41
C GLY A 218 -10.16 -7.34 15.33
N TYR A 219 -10.03 -6.07 15.66
CA TYR A 219 -10.26 -4.91 14.80
C TYR A 219 -8.94 -4.23 14.46
N CYS A 220 -8.14 -4.80 13.57
CA CYS A 220 -6.84 -4.25 13.18
C CYS A 220 -6.79 -3.80 11.72
N SER A 221 -6.86 -4.73 10.78
CA SER A 221 -6.88 -4.45 9.35
C SER A 221 -8.13 -3.66 8.97
N SER A 222 -7.99 -2.64 8.16
CA SER A 222 -9.07 -1.71 7.74
C SER A 222 -9.67 -0.84 8.85
N TYR A 223 -9.22 -0.99 10.10
CA TYR A 223 -9.65 -0.16 11.24
C TYR A 223 -8.53 0.74 11.72
N GLY A 224 -8.86 1.94 12.19
CA GLY A 224 -7.93 2.78 12.92
C GLY A 224 -7.51 2.15 14.25
N CYS A 225 -6.34 2.52 14.76
CA CYS A 225 -5.79 1.95 15.99
C CYS A 225 -6.12 2.80 17.20
N SER A 226 -7.06 2.34 18.05
CA SER A 226 -7.48 3.02 19.28
C SER A 226 -6.42 3.06 20.37
N SER A 227 -5.38 2.21 20.31
CA SER A 227 -4.26 2.25 21.26
C SER A 227 -3.08 3.12 20.78
N GLY A 228 -3.06 3.51 19.49
CA GLY A 228 -1.91 4.19 18.89
C GLY A 228 -0.69 3.29 18.67
N ALA A 229 -0.79 1.98 18.91
CA ALA A 229 0.31 1.03 18.72
C ALA A 229 0.73 0.89 17.27
N LYS A 230 -0.22 1.02 16.33
CA LYS A 230 0.08 0.97 14.89
C LYS A 230 0.97 2.15 14.49
N GLY A 231 2.06 1.84 13.79
CA GLY A 231 3.05 2.81 13.29
C GLY A 231 2.53 3.61 12.10
N SER A 232 1.37 4.25 12.26
CA SER A 232 0.82 5.13 11.23
C SER A 232 1.58 6.44 11.14
N GLY A 233 1.52 7.10 9.98
CA GLY A 233 2.12 8.42 9.78
C GLY A 233 1.66 9.43 10.82
N ARG A 234 0.38 9.39 11.23
CA ARG A 234 -0.14 10.25 12.28
C ARG A 234 0.45 9.91 13.65
N ALA A 235 0.28 8.68 14.10
CA ALA A 235 0.63 8.30 15.47
C ALA A 235 2.14 8.27 15.71
N ALA A 236 2.92 7.81 14.75
CA ALA A 236 4.37 7.68 14.90
C ALA A 236 5.17 8.94 14.56
N LEU A 237 4.68 9.79 13.65
CA LEU A 237 5.47 10.86 13.06
C LEU A 237 4.84 12.24 13.16
N LEU A 238 3.61 12.42 12.67
CA LEU A 238 2.99 13.76 12.59
C LEU A 238 2.68 14.36 13.97
N ASN A 239 2.30 13.54 14.94
CA ASN A 239 2.10 14.02 16.32
C ASN A 239 3.40 14.65 16.87
N HIS A 240 4.56 14.03 16.60
CA HIS A 240 5.86 14.55 17.00
C HIS A 240 6.26 15.79 16.18
N ALA A 241 5.96 15.80 14.88
CA ALA A 241 6.21 16.95 14.02
C ALA A 241 5.47 18.19 14.53
N VAL A 242 4.18 18.07 14.86
CA VAL A 242 3.39 19.17 15.43
C VAL A 242 3.92 19.59 16.81
N ALA A 243 4.26 18.62 17.65
CA ALA A 243 4.82 18.90 18.98
C ALA A 243 6.16 19.68 18.94
N SER A 244 6.89 19.65 17.83
CA SER A 244 8.11 20.46 17.64
C SER A 244 7.86 21.98 17.57
N GLY A 245 6.60 22.38 17.31
CA GLY A 245 6.23 23.78 17.10
C GLY A 245 6.53 24.32 15.69
N ASN A 246 7.21 23.55 14.84
CA ASN A 246 7.62 23.96 13.49
C ASN A 246 6.75 23.37 12.37
N CYS A 247 5.81 22.49 12.70
CA CYS A 247 4.91 21.86 11.73
C CYS A 247 3.44 22.27 11.99
N THR A 248 2.80 22.80 10.95
CA THR A 248 1.37 23.08 10.93
C THR A 248 0.69 22.08 9.99
N ILE A 249 -0.32 21.36 10.47
CA ILE A 249 -1.16 20.52 9.62
C ILE A 249 -2.50 21.22 9.42
N THR A 250 -2.90 21.36 8.16
CA THR A 250 -4.20 21.94 7.77
C THR A 250 -5.09 20.82 7.24
N PRO A 251 -5.98 20.26 8.09
CA PRO A 251 -6.98 19.29 7.65
C PRO A 251 -8.07 19.97 6.82
N HIS A 252 -8.83 19.18 6.06
CA HIS A 252 -9.87 19.67 5.14
C HIS A 252 -9.34 20.66 4.09
N ALA A 253 -8.09 20.48 3.66
CA ALA A 253 -7.41 21.27 2.65
C ALA A 253 -7.19 20.43 1.39
N LYS A 254 -8.16 20.43 0.46
CA LYS A 254 -8.02 19.71 -0.82
C LYS A 254 -7.21 20.57 -1.79
N VAL A 255 -5.97 20.17 -2.06
CA VAL A 255 -5.16 20.81 -3.10
C VAL A 255 -5.72 20.47 -4.47
N HIS A 256 -5.92 21.51 -5.28
CA HIS A 256 -6.48 21.36 -6.62
C HIS A 256 -5.55 21.86 -7.72
N LYS A 257 -4.56 22.72 -7.39
CA LYS A 257 -3.60 23.25 -8.37
C LYS A 257 -2.25 23.56 -7.73
N ILE A 258 -1.19 23.26 -8.46
CA ILE A 258 0.18 23.70 -8.20
C ILE A 258 0.56 24.68 -9.32
N ALA A 259 0.85 25.93 -8.94
CA ALA A 259 1.16 27.00 -9.90
C ALA A 259 2.68 27.17 -10.04
N THR A 260 3.14 27.47 -11.25
CA THR A 260 4.53 27.75 -11.56
C THR A 260 4.71 29.22 -11.98
N ASP A 261 5.93 29.72 -11.82
CA ASP A 261 6.36 31.01 -12.34
C ASP A 261 6.85 30.90 -13.80
N SER A 262 7.33 32.03 -14.34
CA SER A 262 7.87 32.08 -15.71
C SER A 262 9.18 31.29 -15.89
N GLN A 263 9.85 30.91 -14.80
CA GLN A 263 11.04 30.07 -14.85
C GLN A 263 10.69 28.58 -14.82
N GLY A 264 9.45 28.21 -14.46
CA GLY A 264 8.96 26.85 -14.30
C GLY A 264 9.09 26.30 -12.88
N GLU A 265 9.52 27.14 -11.91
CA GLU A 265 9.56 26.79 -10.51
C GLU A 265 8.18 26.94 -9.87
N ILE A 266 7.85 26.09 -8.88
CA ILE A 266 6.58 26.23 -8.17
C ILE A 266 6.57 27.54 -7.39
N SER A 267 5.55 28.35 -7.64
CA SER A 267 5.32 29.67 -7.01
C SER A 267 4.26 29.62 -5.90
N GLY A 268 3.41 28.59 -5.89
CA GLY A 268 2.39 28.41 -4.88
C GLY A 268 1.52 27.18 -5.11
N VAL A 269 0.82 26.78 -4.05
CA VAL A 269 -0.14 25.67 -4.04
C VAL A 269 -1.50 26.22 -3.65
N TRP A 270 -2.52 25.86 -4.43
CA TRP A 270 -3.90 26.28 -4.22
C TRP A 270 -4.74 25.13 -3.70
N TYR A 271 -5.52 25.38 -2.64
CA TYR A 271 -6.39 24.38 -2.03
C TYR A 271 -7.77 24.95 -1.67
N TYR A 272 -8.78 24.10 -1.69
CA TYR A 272 -10.10 24.42 -1.12
C TYR A 272 -10.08 24.12 0.38
N ASP A 273 -10.50 25.10 1.18
CA ASP A 273 -10.70 24.92 2.61
C ASP A 273 -12.04 24.20 2.90
N LYS A 274 -12.30 23.89 4.18
CA LYS A 274 -13.55 23.22 4.63
C LYS A 274 -14.83 23.90 4.13
N LYS A 275 -14.77 25.20 3.78
CA LYS A 275 -15.91 25.98 3.27
C LYS A 275 -15.96 26.04 1.75
N GLY A 276 -15.07 25.35 1.07
CA GLY A 276 -14.93 25.38 -0.39
C GLY A 276 -14.28 26.66 -0.94
N LYS A 277 -13.68 27.49 -0.08
CA LYS A 277 -12.97 28.70 -0.53
C LYS A 277 -11.56 28.36 -0.93
N SER A 278 -11.13 28.80 -2.11
CA SER A 278 -9.75 28.64 -2.58
C SER A 278 -8.80 29.54 -1.78
N GLN A 279 -7.69 28.93 -1.34
CA GLN A 279 -6.62 29.54 -0.55
C GLN A 279 -5.29 29.25 -1.21
N GLU A 280 -4.28 30.10 -1.01
CA GLU A 280 -2.93 29.92 -1.52
C GLU A 280 -1.92 29.71 -0.38
N VAL A 281 -0.99 28.77 -0.57
CA VAL A 281 0.20 28.58 0.27
C VAL A 281 1.45 28.75 -0.57
N LYS A 282 2.42 29.50 -0.02
CA LYS A 282 3.74 29.69 -0.62
C LYS A 282 4.83 29.12 0.29
N ALA A 283 5.77 28.42 -0.31
CA ALA A 283 6.94 27.85 0.33
C ALA A 283 8.16 27.90 -0.60
N LYS A 284 9.33 27.55 -0.08
CA LYS A 284 10.55 27.43 -0.90
C LYS A 284 10.61 26.08 -1.63
N ILE A 285 10.24 25.01 -0.96
CA ILE A 285 10.27 23.62 -1.45
C ILE A 285 8.89 23.00 -1.29
N TYR A 286 8.49 22.20 -2.26
CA TYR A 286 7.19 21.55 -2.31
C TYR A 286 7.36 20.03 -2.41
N VAL A 287 6.56 19.30 -1.64
CA VAL A 287 6.54 17.85 -1.64
C VAL A 287 5.12 17.39 -1.94
N VAL A 288 4.93 16.54 -2.93
CA VAL A 288 3.65 15.92 -3.26
C VAL A 288 3.68 14.46 -2.82
N ALA A 289 2.68 14.06 -2.05
CA ALA A 289 2.59 12.71 -1.47
C ALA A 289 1.12 12.32 -1.23
N CYS A 290 0.32 12.35 -2.32
CA CYS A 290 -1.13 12.16 -2.29
C CYS A 290 -1.58 10.72 -2.61
N GLN A 291 -0.67 9.75 -2.68
CA GLN A 291 -0.85 8.41 -3.22
C GLN A 291 -0.73 8.41 -4.76
N ALA A 292 -0.28 7.29 -5.36
CA ALA A 292 0.16 7.21 -6.77
C ALA A 292 -0.87 7.77 -7.78
N VAL A 293 -2.14 7.41 -7.64
CA VAL A 293 -3.22 7.88 -8.54
C VAL A 293 -3.46 9.38 -8.37
N GLU A 294 -3.66 9.84 -7.13
CA GLU A 294 -3.98 11.25 -6.86
C GLU A 294 -2.78 12.18 -7.06
N THR A 295 -1.54 11.72 -6.83
CA THR A 295 -0.33 12.47 -7.17
C THR A 295 -0.23 12.67 -8.69
N SER A 296 -0.42 11.61 -9.47
CA SER A 296 -0.45 11.69 -10.93
C SER A 296 -1.55 12.63 -11.42
N ARG A 297 -2.79 12.48 -10.91
CA ARG A 297 -3.91 13.37 -11.24
C ARG A 297 -3.60 14.84 -10.95
N LEU A 298 -3.07 15.13 -9.76
CA LEU A 298 -2.78 16.52 -9.37
C LEU A 298 -1.70 17.15 -10.25
N LEU A 299 -0.64 16.42 -10.58
CA LEU A 299 0.40 16.90 -11.48
C LEU A 299 -0.14 17.13 -12.89
N LEU A 300 -0.94 16.20 -13.45
CA LEU A 300 -1.59 16.33 -14.75
C LEU A 300 -2.56 17.53 -14.79
N ALA A 301 -3.33 17.75 -13.72
CA ALA A 301 -4.27 18.87 -13.61
C ALA A 301 -3.57 20.24 -13.39
N SER A 302 -2.30 20.25 -13.00
CA SER A 302 -1.52 21.44 -12.69
C SER A 302 -0.80 21.96 -13.95
N THR A 303 -1.56 22.50 -14.90
CA THR A 303 -1.03 23.06 -16.15
C THR A 303 -0.53 24.50 -16.00
N GLY A 304 0.42 24.89 -16.82
CA GLY A 304 1.00 26.22 -16.89
C GLY A 304 1.68 26.50 -18.23
N GLU A 305 2.23 27.69 -18.40
CA GLU A 305 2.88 28.09 -19.67
C GLU A 305 4.02 27.14 -20.08
N LYS A 306 4.87 26.74 -19.11
CA LYS A 306 5.97 25.79 -19.36
C LYS A 306 5.54 24.32 -19.30
N PHE A 307 4.38 24.03 -18.75
CA PHE A 307 3.86 22.68 -18.55
C PHE A 307 2.42 22.57 -19.07
N PRO A 308 2.20 22.71 -20.39
CA PRO A 308 0.86 22.71 -20.97
C PRO A 308 0.09 21.39 -20.79
N ASN A 309 0.83 20.27 -20.63
CA ASN A 309 0.28 18.92 -20.50
C ASN A 309 0.38 18.37 -19.06
N GLY A 310 0.52 19.25 -18.05
CA GLY A 310 0.70 18.88 -16.65
C GLY A 310 2.10 19.19 -16.12
N LEU A 311 2.19 19.49 -14.83
CA LEU A 311 3.42 19.84 -14.13
C LEU A 311 4.43 18.70 -14.20
N ALA A 312 5.68 19.01 -14.55
CA ALA A 312 6.78 18.05 -14.74
C ALA A 312 6.48 16.93 -15.77
N ASN A 313 5.67 17.24 -16.79
CA ASN A 313 5.17 16.27 -17.78
C ASN A 313 5.51 16.60 -19.24
N ASN A 314 6.55 17.37 -19.52
CA ASN A 314 6.93 17.68 -20.90
C ASN A 314 7.42 16.44 -21.66
N HIS A 315 7.89 15.42 -20.97
CA HIS A 315 8.27 14.12 -21.52
C HIS A 315 7.12 13.08 -21.53
N GLY A 316 5.91 13.45 -21.10
CA GLY A 316 4.73 12.57 -21.08
C GLY A 316 4.84 11.37 -20.15
N GLN A 317 5.62 11.49 -19.05
CA GLN A 317 5.87 10.38 -18.14
C GLN A 317 4.96 10.37 -16.90
N VAL A 318 4.34 11.50 -16.56
CA VAL A 318 3.41 11.57 -15.43
C VAL A 318 2.17 10.71 -15.72
N GLY A 319 1.83 9.84 -14.78
CA GLY A 319 0.74 8.88 -14.86
C GLY A 319 1.12 7.55 -15.50
N LYS A 320 2.27 7.44 -16.20
CA LYS A 320 2.71 6.20 -16.88
C LYS A 320 3.29 5.19 -15.90
N ASN A 321 3.25 3.91 -16.31
CA ASN A 321 3.80 2.80 -15.52
C ASN A 321 3.22 2.74 -14.09
N LEU A 322 1.90 2.89 -13.98
CA LEU A 322 1.20 2.59 -12.73
C LEU A 322 1.36 1.09 -12.46
N VAL A 323 1.64 0.76 -11.20
CA VAL A 323 1.79 -0.63 -10.76
C VAL A 323 0.97 -0.85 -9.49
N PHE A 324 0.62 -2.10 -9.25
CA PHE A 324 -0.06 -2.56 -8.05
C PHE A 324 0.81 -3.59 -7.33
N SER A 325 0.37 -4.09 -6.19
CA SER A 325 0.85 -5.36 -5.68
C SER A 325 -0.02 -6.44 -6.31
N ALA A 326 0.54 -7.23 -7.21
CA ALA A 326 -0.15 -8.37 -7.79
C ALA A 326 -0.33 -9.48 -6.76
N GLY A 327 -0.99 -10.52 -7.14
CA GLY A 327 -1.04 -11.73 -6.39
C GLY A 327 -2.38 -12.41 -6.41
N GLY A 328 -2.48 -13.44 -5.58
CA GLY A 328 -3.67 -14.21 -5.40
C GLY A 328 -4.13 -14.19 -3.95
N THR A 329 -5.32 -14.70 -3.75
CA THR A 329 -5.83 -15.02 -2.43
C THR A 329 -6.31 -16.45 -2.42
N GLY A 330 -6.27 -17.10 -1.26
CA GLY A 330 -6.81 -18.43 -1.13
C GLY A 330 -7.22 -18.75 0.29
N ARG A 331 -7.78 -19.93 0.46
CA ARG A 331 -8.34 -20.39 1.73
C ARG A 331 -8.34 -21.90 1.86
N GLY A 332 -8.48 -22.36 3.11
CA GLY A 332 -8.80 -23.75 3.43
C GLY A 332 -9.56 -23.81 4.75
N ASP A 333 -10.50 -24.72 4.84
CA ASP A 333 -11.41 -24.88 5.97
C ASP A 333 -10.92 -25.99 6.90
N PHE A 334 -10.76 -25.70 8.17
CA PHE A 334 -10.51 -26.68 9.23
C PHE A 334 -11.83 -27.06 9.87
N LEU A 335 -12.32 -28.27 9.55
CA LEU A 335 -13.56 -28.78 10.10
C LEU A 335 -13.36 -29.16 11.56
N PHE A 336 -14.18 -28.69 12.48
CA PHE A 336 -14.01 -28.95 13.91
C PHE A 336 -14.16 -30.43 14.25
N ASP A 337 -14.99 -31.17 13.51
CA ASP A 337 -15.16 -32.62 13.67
C ASP A 337 -13.90 -33.43 13.30
N ASP A 338 -12.98 -32.87 12.52
CA ASP A 338 -11.70 -33.48 12.13
C ASP A 338 -10.56 -33.15 13.12
N LEU A 339 -10.80 -32.25 14.08
CA LEU A 339 -9.80 -31.75 15.02
C LEU A 339 -9.92 -32.45 16.39
N THR A 340 -8.80 -32.56 17.10
CA THR A 340 -8.83 -32.88 18.53
C THR A 340 -9.39 -31.71 19.32
N GLU A 341 -9.88 -31.93 20.55
CA GLU A 341 -10.36 -30.85 21.44
C GLU A 341 -9.31 -29.76 21.66
N GLU A 342 -8.03 -30.12 21.75
CA GLU A 342 -6.93 -29.18 21.90
C GLU A 342 -6.74 -28.34 20.62
N GLN A 343 -6.77 -28.96 19.45
CA GLN A 343 -6.65 -28.27 18.16
C GLN A 343 -7.83 -27.32 17.94
N GLU A 344 -9.05 -27.76 18.25
CA GLU A 344 -10.23 -26.91 18.17
C GLU A 344 -10.11 -25.70 19.10
N ALA A 345 -9.68 -25.88 20.33
CA ALA A 345 -9.43 -24.79 21.27
C ALA A 345 -8.39 -23.79 20.74
N GLN A 346 -7.30 -24.30 20.16
CA GLN A 346 -6.25 -23.48 19.56
C GLN A 346 -6.78 -22.64 18.40
N ILE A 347 -7.47 -23.25 17.42
CA ILE A 347 -7.93 -22.54 16.23
C ILE A 347 -9.06 -21.55 16.52
N ARG A 348 -9.84 -21.77 17.57
CA ARG A 348 -10.88 -20.85 18.07
C ARG A 348 -10.33 -19.69 18.89
N THR A 349 -9.06 -19.68 19.23
CA THR A 349 -8.42 -18.56 19.96
C THR A 349 -8.68 -17.25 19.23
N VAL A 350 -8.98 -16.20 19.98
CA VAL A 350 -9.13 -14.86 19.45
C VAL A 350 -7.77 -14.18 19.41
N GLY A 351 -7.38 -13.70 18.24
CA GLY A 351 -6.14 -12.96 18.04
C GLY A 351 -5.96 -12.58 16.58
N PRO A 352 -5.58 -11.33 16.29
CA PRO A 352 -5.56 -10.84 14.90
C PRO A 352 -4.35 -11.34 14.10
N PHE A 353 -3.29 -11.84 14.76
CA PHE A 353 -2.01 -12.03 14.10
C PHE A 353 -1.58 -13.50 14.07
N ILE A 354 -1.59 -14.07 12.87
CA ILE A 354 -0.93 -15.35 12.59
C ILE A 354 0.58 -15.15 12.51
N ASN A 355 1.01 -14.06 11.90
CA ASN A 355 2.42 -13.66 11.75
C ASN A 355 3.31 -14.74 11.14
N ARG A 356 2.84 -15.41 10.11
CA ARG A 356 3.67 -16.34 9.31
C ARG A 356 3.60 -16.00 7.85
N ALA A 357 4.77 -15.99 7.23
CA ALA A 357 4.95 -15.86 5.81
C ALA A 357 5.88 -16.94 5.27
N LEU A 358 5.79 -17.18 3.97
CA LEU A 358 6.74 -18.02 3.22
C LEU A 358 7.31 -17.16 2.10
N GLN A 359 8.63 -17.21 1.94
CA GLN A 359 9.38 -16.50 0.89
C GLN A 359 10.32 -17.43 0.12
N ASP A 360 10.10 -18.73 0.20
CA ASP A 360 10.93 -19.74 -0.47
C ASP A 360 10.94 -19.56 -1.99
N TRP A 361 9.88 -18.96 -2.54
CA TRP A 361 9.75 -18.68 -3.96
C TRP A 361 9.88 -17.18 -4.26
N TYR A 362 10.71 -16.46 -3.50
CA TYR A 362 11.03 -15.07 -3.81
C TYR A 362 11.76 -14.93 -5.15
N GLU A 363 12.42 -15.99 -5.54
CA GLU A 363 12.96 -16.27 -6.86
C GLU A 363 12.51 -17.68 -7.27
N ILE A 364 11.99 -17.81 -8.49
CA ILE A 364 11.47 -19.05 -9.02
C ILE A 364 12.49 -19.62 -10.03
N ASP A 365 13.00 -20.82 -9.75
CA ASP A 365 13.80 -21.61 -10.69
C ASP A 365 12.97 -22.81 -11.14
N ASP A 366 12.08 -22.58 -12.12
CA ASP A 366 11.21 -23.60 -12.67
C ASP A 366 11.14 -23.51 -14.21
N LYS A 367 11.22 -24.67 -14.86
CA LYS A 367 11.23 -24.80 -16.32
C LYS A 367 9.98 -24.23 -16.97
N SER A 368 8.85 -24.14 -16.28
CA SER A 368 7.61 -23.54 -16.78
C SER A 368 7.76 -22.06 -17.12
N PHE A 369 8.75 -21.38 -16.52
CA PHE A 369 9.10 -19.98 -16.84
C PHE A 369 10.20 -19.85 -17.89
N GLY A 370 10.69 -20.96 -18.43
CA GLY A 370 11.76 -20.99 -19.43
C GLY A 370 13.13 -20.61 -18.88
N LYS A 371 13.18 -19.73 -17.91
CA LYS A 371 14.34 -19.28 -17.14
C LYS A 371 13.87 -18.81 -15.75
N ARG A 372 14.82 -18.46 -14.92
CA ARG A 372 14.56 -17.88 -13.60
C ARG A 372 13.56 -16.70 -13.67
N ALA A 373 12.60 -16.65 -12.79
CA ALA A 373 11.62 -15.58 -12.68
C ALA A 373 11.61 -14.97 -11.28
N LYS A 374 11.20 -13.70 -11.17
CA LYS A 374 10.93 -13.05 -9.90
C LYS A 374 9.62 -13.63 -9.35
N GLY A 375 9.66 -14.09 -8.12
CA GLY A 375 8.51 -14.65 -7.43
C GLY A 375 7.92 -13.70 -6.38
N GLY A 376 7.58 -14.23 -5.19
CA GLY A 376 6.84 -13.43 -4.20
C GLY A 376 6.82 -13.97 -2.78
N THR A 377 5.87 -13.45 -2.03
CA THR A 377 5.63 -13.74 -0.61
C THR A 377 4.22 -14.27 -0.41
N ILE A 378 4.06 -15.26 0.47
CA ILE A 378 2.78 -15.75 0.96
C ILE A 378 2.63 -15.29 2.40
N ASP A 379 1.56 -14.59 2.74
CA ASP A 379 1.18 -14.24 4.11
C ASP A 379 -0.10 -14.97 4.52
N PHE A 380 -0.13 -15.56 5.73
CA PHE A 380 -1.31 -16.23 6.28
C PHE A 380 -2.10 -15.32 7.21
N LEU A 381 -3.44 -15.36 7.12
CA LEU A 381 -4.33 -14.49 7.90
C LEU A 381 -5.68 -15.12 8.23
N PHE A 382 -6.37 -14.56 9.25
CA PHE A 382 -7.77 -14.81 9.54
C PHE A 382 -8.62 -13.57 9.35
N TYR A 383 -9.83 -13.75 8.84
CA TYR A 383 -10.89 -12.78 9.07
C TYR A 383 -11.51 -13.04 10.44
N GLN A 384 -11.35 -12.09 11.35
CA GLN A 384 -11.85 -12.23 12.71
C GLN A 384 -13.26 -11.64 12.89
N ASN A 385 -13.58 -10.62 12.10
CA ASN A 385 -14.79 -9.82 12.27
C ASN A 385 -16.03 -10.59 11.80
N PRO A 386 -17.10 -10.67 12.63
CA PRO A 386 -18.27 -11.48 12.34
C PRO A 386 -18.98 -11.13 11.03
N ILE A 387 -19.13 -9.83 10.71
CA ILE A 387 -19.82 -9.39 9.48
C ILE A 387 -19.00 -9.75 8.24
N ALA A 388 -17.68 -9.51 8.27
CA ALA A 388 -16.79 -9.90 7.17
C ALA A 388 -16.85 -11.42 6.90
N ARG A 389 -16.89 -12.23 7.96
CA ARG A 389 -17.06 -13.68 7.85
C ARG A 389 -18.44 -14.06 7.28
N ALA A 390 -19.51 -13.46 7.81
CA ALA A 390 -20.86 -13.74 7.39
C ALA A 390 -21.13 -13.37 5.92
N ARG A 391 -20.45 -12.36 5.37
CA ARG A 391 -20.61 -11.95 3.96
C ARG A 391 -20.25 -13.07 2.99
N GLY A 392 -19.25 -13.88 3.27
CA GLY A 392 -18.90 -15.03 2.45
C GLY A 392 -20.00 -16.10 2.39
N SER A 393 -20.86 -16.16 3.41
CA SER A 393 -21.99 -17.12 3.46
C SER A 393 -23.20 -16.69 2.61
N GLN A 394 -23.18 -15.49 2.04
CA GLN A 394 -24.29 -14.95 1.22
C GLN A 394 -24.27 -15.43 -0.23
N TYR A 395 -23.21 -16.10 -0.65
CA TYR A 395 -23.04 -16.55 -2.02
C TYR A 395 -22.77 -18.06 -2.06
N ASP A 396 -23.21 -18.73 -3.10
CA ASP A 396 -22.84 -20.10 -3.41
C ASP A 396 -21.50 -20.17 -4.18
N ASN A 397 -21.07 -21.37 -4.53
CA ASN A 397 -19.81 -21.58 -5.27
C ASN A 397 -19.82 -21.04 -6.72
N ASN A 398 -20.98 -20.59 -7.20
CA ASN A 398 -21.16 -19.99 -8.52
C ASN A 398 -21.47 -18.48 -8.40
N ASP A 399 -21.15 -17.86 -7.27
CA ASP A 399 -21.41 -16.45 -6.95
C ASP A 399 -22.90 -16.04 -7.00
N ASN A 400 -23.83 -16.99 -6.91
CA ASN A 400 -25.23 -16.66 -6.80
C ASN A 400 -25.61 -16.31 -5.36
N LEU A 401 -26.40 -15.26 -5.19
CA LEU A 401 -26.92 -14.84 -3.89
C LEU A 401 -27.82 -15.93 -3.29
N VAL A 402 -27.46 -16.43 -2.10
CA VAL A 402 -28.31 -17.36 -1.33
C VAL A 402 -29.11 -16.61 -0.26
N TRP A 403 -30.30 -17.11 0.05
CA TRP A 403 -31.24 -16.48 0.97
C TRP A 403 -32.12 -17.52 1.68
N GLY A 404 -32.96 -17.04 2.63
CA GLY A 404 -33.90 -17.90 3.37
C GLY A 404 -33.20 -18.95 4.25
N GLU A 405 -33.65 -20.19 4.18
CA GLU A 405 -33.15 -21.30 5.02
C GLU A 405 -31.71 -21.68 4.65
N GLN A 406 -31.36 -21.60 3.37
CA GLN A 406 -29.99 -21.87 2.94
C GLN A 406 -28.99 -20.88 3.55
N LEU A 407 -29.30 -19.59 3.55
CA LEU A 407 -28.44 -18.58 4.18
C LEU A 407 -28.27 -18.83 5.68
N LYS A 408 -29.34 -19.18 6.40
CA LYS A 408 -29.27 -19.50 7.82
C LYS A 408 -28.38 -20.72 8.08
N THR A 409 -28.48 -21.74 7.23
CA THR A 409 -27.63 -22.94 7.30
C THR A 409 -26.19 -22.60 7.08
N ASN A 410 -25.87 -21.83 6.03
CA ASN A 410 -24.51 -21.39 5.73
C ASN A 410 -23.92 -20.56 6.88
N LEU A 411 -24.67 -19.60 7.41
CA LEU A 411 -24.25 -18.79 8.55
C LEU A 411 -23.99 -19.65 9.80
N LYS A 412 -24.88 -20.61 10.09
CA LYS A 412 -24.67 -21.52 11.21
C LYS A 412 -23.38 -22.32 11.03
N GLN A 413 -23.16 -22.90 9.85
CA GLN A 413 -21.95 -23.67 9.55
C GLN A 413 -20.69 -22.81 9.68
N GLU A 414 -20.65 -21.59 9.12
CA GLU A 414 -19.53 -20.65 9.20
C GLU A 414 -19.05 -20.40 10.64
N PHE A 415 -19.97 -20.37 11.60
CA PHE A 415 -19.62 -20.06 12.99
C PHE A 415 -19.48 -21.28 13.90
N THR A 416 -20.03 -22.45 13.52
CA THR A 416 -20.08 -23.62 14.40
C THR A 416 -19.40 -24.86 13.87
N SER A 417 -19.11 -24.95 12.56
CA SER A 417 -18.63 -26.20 11.96
C SER A 417 -17.18 -26.17 11.51
N TYR A 418 -16.63 -24.99 11.21
CA TYR A 418 -15.26 -24.85 10.73
C TYR A 418 -14.67 -23.47 11.02
N LYS A 419 -13.36 -23.36 10.82
CA LYS A 419 -12.62 -22.10 10.77
C LYS A 419 -11.79 -22.03 9.49
N THR A 420 -11.95 -20.96 8.72
CA THR A 420 -11.21 -20.75 7.48
C THR A 420 -9.89 -20.04 7.75
N LEU A 421 -8.78 -20.67 7.37
CA LEU A 421 -7.48 -20.01 7.24
C LEU A 421 -7.32 -19.50 5.82
N ARG A 422 -6.87 -18.27 5.68
CA ARG A 422 -6.65 -17.60 4.39
C ARG A 422 -5.17 -17.33 4.18
N PHE A 423 -4.83 -17.10 2.91
CA PHE A 423 -3.53 -16.55 2.54
C PHE A 423 -3.68 -15.45 1.48
N GLU A 424 -2.68 -14.58 1.43
CA GLU A 424 -2.48 -13.58 0.40
C GLU A 424 -1.11 -13.81 -0.24
N VAL A 425 -1.04 -13.67 -1.56
CA VAL A 425 0.20 -13.71 -2.33
C VAL A 425 0.56 -12.28 -2.74
N PHE A 426 1.82 -11.91 -2.54
CA PHE A 426 2.38 -10.65 -3.01
C PHE A 426 3.48 -10.95 -4.02
N ASN A 427 3.27 -10.58 -5.27
CA ASN A 427 4.27 -10.57 -6.34
C ASN A 427 4.20 -9.27 -7.12
N ASP A 428 5.17 -9.04 -8.01
CA ASP A 428 5.18 -7.84 -8.82
C ASP A 428 3.95 -7.75 -9.73
N TRP A 429 3.53 -6.54 -9.99
CA TRP A 429 2.67 -6.14 -11.10
C TRP A 429 3.57 -5.35 -12.03
N LEU A 430 3.92 -5.92 -13.17
CA LEU A 430 4.89 -5.34 -14.08
C LEU A 430 4.38 -4.02 -14.68
N PRO A 431 5.21 -2.98 -14.75
CA PRO A 431 4.85 -1.75 -15.43
C PRO A 431 4.67 -2.00 -16.93
N THR A 432 3.52 -1.60 -17.48
CA THR A 432 3.17 -1.75 -18.90
C THR A 432 2.65 -0.44 -19.45
N ASP A 433 2.58 -0.32 -20.78
CA ASP A 433 1.96 0.83 -21.45
C ASP A 433 0.44 0.87 -21.25
N ASN A 434 -0.17 -0.26 -20.88
CA ASN A 434 -1.60 -0.40 -20.64
C ASN A 434 -2.03 -0.14 -19.19
N CYS A 435 -1.10 0.23 -18.29
CA CYS A 435 -1.43 0.54 -16.91
C CYS A 435 -0.96 1.96 -16.56
N PHE A 436 -1.90 2.92 -16.48
CA PHE A 436 -1.57 4.34 -16.31
C PHE A 436 -2.72 5.15 -15.72
N VAL A 437 -2.39 6.39 -15.34
CA VAL A 437 -3.35 7.42 -14.89
C VAL A 437 -3.35 8.56 -15.90
N GLU A 438 -4.55 9.02 -16.27
CA GLU A 438 -4.76 10.27 -16.99
C GLU A 438 -5.97 11.03 -16.40
N LEU A 439 -6.30 12.20 -16.92
CA LEU A 439 -7.50 12.92 -16.51
C LEU A 439 -8.69 12.45 -17.35
N ASP A 440 -9.84 12.23 -16.71
CA ASP A 440 -11.08 12.01 -17.45
C ASP A 440 -11.59 13.32 -18.02
N ALA A 441 -12.07 13.29 -19.26
CA ALA A 441 -12.55 14.48 -19.96
C ALA A 441 -13.99 14.87 -19.60
N ASP A 442 -14.77 13.92 -19.09
CA ASP A 442 -16.21 14.04 -18.92
C ASP A 442 -16.63 14.13 -17.45
N GLU A 443 -15.88 13.46 -16.55
CA GLU A 443 -16.21 13.34 -15.13
C GLU A 443 -15.41 14.32 -14.28
N THR A 444 -16.08 14.95 -13.33
CA THR A 444 -15.47 15.85 -12.35
C THR A 444 -15.84 15.46 -10.94
N ASP A 445 -15.02 15.88 -9.98
CA ASP A 445 -15.35 15.76 -8.57
C ASP A 445 -16.36 16.84 -8.11
N LYS A 446 -16.75 16.79 -6.84
CA LYS A 446 -17.71 17.72 -6.24
C LYS A 446 -17.25 19.19 -6.24
N TRP A 447 -16.00 19.50 -6.55
CA TRP A 447 -15.47 20.86 -6.68
C TRP A 447 -15.34 21.30 -8.14
N GLY A 448 -15.62 20.40 -9.09
CA GLY A 448 -15.51 20.66 -10.53
C GLY A 448 -14.12 20.42 -11.10
N ASP A 449 -13.20 19.81 -10.34
CA ASP A 449 -11.90 19.41 -10.85
C ASP A 449 -11.99 18.07 -11.61
N PRO A 450 -11.20 17.86 -12.68
CA PRO A 450 -11.19 16.59 -13.40
C PRO A 450 -10.73 15.46 -12.50
N VAL A 451 -11.40 14.30 -12.58
CA VAL A 451 -11.03 13.10 -11.83
C VAL A 451 -9.96 12.30 -12.56
N ALA A 452 -9.29 11.41 -11.83
CA ALA A 452 -8.38 10.47 -12.46
C ALA A 452 -9.17 9.43 -13.25
N LYS A 453 -8.75 9.18 -14.50
CA LYS A 453 -9.05 7.98 -15.26
C LYS A 453 -7.87 7.02 -15.09
N VAL A 454 -8.14 5.83 -14.58
CA VAL A 454 -7.14 4.82 -14.29
C VAL A 454 -7.39 3.65 -15.23
N ARG A 455 -6.48 3.45 -16.17
CA ARG A 455 -6.46 2.22 -16.96
C ARG A 455 -5.73 1.14 -16.19
N ILE A 456 -6.38 -0.01 -16.02
CA ILE A 456 -5.85 -1.16 -15.31
C ILE A 456 -5.52 -2.24 -16.34
N GLY A 457 -4.26 -2.27 -16.76
CA GLY A 457 -3.71 -3.35 -17.56
C GLY A 457 -2.91 -4.29 -16.67
N PHE A 458 -2.78 -5.53 -17.10
CA PHE A 458 -1.99 -6.56 -16.43
C PHE A 458 -1.01 -7.20 -17.43
N HIS A 459 -0.11 -8.01 -16.91
CA HIS A 459 0.80 -8.81 -17.71
C HIS A 459 0.59 -10.30 -17.39
N GLU A 460 0.48 -11.15 -18.39
CA GLU A 460 0.29 -12.60 -18.25
C GLU A 460 1.34 -13.26 -17.34
N HIS A 461 2.56 -12.74 -17.38
CA HIS A 461 3.64 -13.21 -16.50
C HIS A 461 3.28 -13.07 -15.01
N ASP A 462 2.63 -11.96 -14.62
CA ASP A 462 2.28 -11.68 -13.23
C ASP A 462 1.23 -12.66 -12.70
N LEU A 463 0.23 -12.97 -13.55
CA LEU A 463 -0.81 -13.94 -13.23
C LEU A 463 -0.20 -15.34 -13.06
N LYS A 464 0.67 -15.75 -14.00
CA LYS A 464 1.36 -17.03 -13.94
C LYS A 464 2.25 -17.17 -12.70
N VAL A 465 2.96 -16.11 -12.30
CA VAL A 465 3.74 -16.09 -11.05
C VAL A 465 2.82 -16.20 -9.84
N GLY A 466 1.71 -15.44 -9.83
CA GLY A 466 0.71 -15.49 -8.77
C GLY A 466 0.13 -16.89 -8.59
N GLU A 467 -0.27 -17.56 -9.68
CA GLU A 467 -0.79 -18.93 -9.70
C GLU A 467 0.22 -19.93 -9.12
N TYR A 468 1.47 -19.88 -9.60
CA TYR A 468 2.53 -20.75 -9.12
C TYR A 468 2.75 -20.64 -7.60
N ILE A 469 2.73 -19.42 -7.05
CA ILE A 469 2.91 -19.19 -5.62
C ILE A 469 1.66 -19.60 -4.83
N ALA A 470 0.46 -19.33 -5.36
CA ALA A 470 -0.79 -19.74 -4.73
C ALA A 470 -0.91 -21.24 -4.58
N GLU A 471 -0.47 -22.04 -5.58
CA GLU A 471 -0.40 -23.51 -5.50
C GLU A 471 0.51 -24.00 -4.35
N LYS A 472 1.60 -23.26 -4.05
CA LYS A 472 2.45 -23.59 -2.91
C LYS A 472 1.73 -23.35 -1.57
N ALA A 473 0.97 -22.27 -1.47
CA ALA A 473 0.15 -21.99 -0.29
C ALA A 473 -0.97 -23.04 -0.12
N GLU A 474 -1.62 -23.46 -1.20
CA GLU A 474 -2.60 -24.55 -1.17
C GLU A 474 -1.97 -25.86 -0.67
N THR A 475 -0.76 -26.18 -1.13
CA THR A 475 -0.01 -27.36 -0.67
C THR A 475 0.19 -27.33 0.84
N VAL A 476 0.51 -26.17 1.42
CA VAL A 476 0.66 -26.02 2.87
C VAL A 476 -0.69 -26.24 3.58
N LEU A 477 -1.77 -25.62 3.10
CA LEU A 477 -3.11 -25.79 3.70
C LEU A 477 -3.59 -27.24 3.64
N GLN A 478 -3.38 -27.92 2.51
CA GLN A 478 -3.72 -29.35 2.35
C GLN A 478 -2.92 -30.22 3.31
N ALA A 479 -1.60 -29.98 3.43
CA ALA A 479 -0.73 -30.72 4.36
C ALA A 479 -1.08 -30.47 5.83
N MET A 480 -1.62 -29.27 6.17
CA MET A 480 -2.17 -28.97 7.49
C MET A 480 -3.50 -29.70 7.77
N GLY A 481 -4.10 -30.34 6.77
CA GLY A 481 -5.38 -31.06 6.90
C GLY A 481 -6.62 -30.22 6.56
N ALA A 482 -6.46 -29.02 6.00
CA ALA A 482 -7.58 -28.20 5.57
C ALA A 482 -8.38 -28.88 4.44
N LYS A 483 -9.68 -28.65 4.42
CA LYS A 483 -10.62 -29.05 3.36
C LYS A 483 -11.01 -27.84 2.53
N ASN A 484 -11.69 -28.09 1.39
CA ASN A 484 -12.18 -27.02 0.51
C ASN A 484 -11.08 -26.00 0.18
N VAL A 485 -9.85 -26.47 -0.02
CA VAL A 485 -8.71 -25.61 -0.35
C VAL A 485 -8.89 -25.08 -1.76
N SER A 486 -8.78 -23.77 -1.90
CA SER A 486 -8.89 -23.08 -3.19
C SER A 486 -8.14 -21.75 -3.19
N SER A 487 -7.71 -21.34 -4.37
CA SER A 487 -7.13 -20.01 -4.60
C SER A 487 -7.73 -19.35 -5.84
N SER A 488 -7.49 -18.07 -5.95
CA SER A 488 -7.86 -17.26 -7.12
C SER A 488 -6.77 -16.22 -7.35
N VAL A 489 -6.31 -16.14 -8.58
CA VAL A 489 -5.46 -15.07 -9.10
C VAL A 489 -6.25 -14.31 -10.14
N SER A 490 -6.17 -13.00 -10.15
CA SER A 490 -7.05 -12.16 -10.96
C SER A 490 -6.26 -11.10 -11.70
N SER A 491 -6.71 -10.76 -12.91
CA SER A 491 -6.30 -9.56 -13.65
C SER A 491 -6.79 -8.25 -12.98
N TYR A 492 -7.60 -8.35 -11.95
CA TYR A 492 -8.03 -7.22 -11.12
C TYR A 492 -7.13 -7.11 -9.90
N PRO A 493 -6.23 -6.12 -9.82
CA PRO A 493 -5.29 -6.02 -8.71
C PRO A 493 -5.99 -5.55 -7.42
N PRO A 494 -5.42 -5.88 -6.26
CA PRO A 494 -5.84 -5.26 -5.01
C PRO A 494 -5.67 -3.74 -5.05
N THR A 495 -6.72 -2.99 -4.79
CA THR A 495 -6.74 -1.53 -4.88
C THR A 495 -6.22 -0.79 -3.62
N ASN A 496 -5.53 -1.47 -2.75
CA ASN A 496 -4.95 -0.91 -1.53
C ASN A 496 -3.44 -0.67 -1.58
N LEU A 497 -2.77 -1.16 -2.62
CA LEU A 497 -1.34 -1.00 -2.84
C LEU A 497 -1.10 -0.54 -4.29
N MET A 498 -0.95 0.76 -4.49
CA MET A 498 -0.69 1.40 -5.77
C MET A 498 0.65 2.12 -5.72
N ALA A 499 1.44 1.97 -6.78
CA ALA A 499 2.73 2.61 -6.93
C ALA A 499 2.98 2.98 -8.40
N GLY A 500 4.11 3.61 -8.71
CA GLY A 500 4.35 4.10 -10.07
C GLY A 500 3.52 5.34 -10.43
N GLY A 501 3.52 5.72 -11.69
CA GLY A 501 2.88 6.95 -12.16
C GLY A 501 3.78 8.19 -12.14
N CYS A 502 4.81 8.22 -11.27
CA CYS A 502 5.85 9.25 -11.26
C CYS A 502 7.22 8.63 -10.98
N ARG A 503 7.53 7.50 -11.65
CA ARG A 503 8.73 6.72 -11.32
C ARG A 503 10.01 7.54 -11.38
N PHE A 504 10.95 7.23 -10.47
CA PHE A 504 12.28 7.81 -10.50
C PHE A 504 13.21 7.01 -11.44
N GLY A 505 14.27 7.67 -11.90
CA GLY A 505 15.24 7.10 -12.82
C GLY A 505 16.30 8.14 -13.19
N ASP A 506 17.25 7.77 -14.03
CA ASP A 506 18.34 8.65 -14.45
C ASP A 506 18.04 9.43 -15.73
N ASP A 507 17.06 8.96 -16.54
CA ASP A 507 16.70 9.55 -17.82
C ASP A 507 15.32 10.23 -17.75
N PRO A 508 15.23 11.57 -17.97
CA PRO A 508 13.98 12.29 -17.96
C PRO A 508 12.98 11.85 -19.08
N ASN A 509 13.47 11.19 -20.13
CA ASN A 509 12.59 10.66 -21.17
C ASN A 509 11.81 9.41 -20.72
N THR A 510 12.26 8.76 -19.67
CA THR A 510 11.64 7.52 -19.13
C THR A 510 11.24 7.61 -17.67
N SER A 511 11.49 8.75 -17.02
CA SER A 511 11.17 8.95 -15.59
C SER A 511 10.77 10.40 -15.31
N VAL A 512 9.91 10.59 -14.31
CA VAL A 512 9.50 11.93 -13.84
C VAL A 512 10.52 12.51 -12.86
N LEU A 513 11.10 11.63 -12.05
CA LEU A 513 11.94 12.01 -10.91
C LEU A 513 13.36 11.47 -11.09
N ASN A 514 14.33 12.21 -10.59
CA ASN A 514 15.70 11.72 -10.43
C ASN A 514 15.82 10.78 -9.20
N LYS A 515 16.98 10.21 -8.97
CA LYS A 515 17.24 9.30 -7.85
C LYS A 515 16.94 9.88 -6.46
N ASN A 516 16.86 11.20 -6.33
CA ASN A 516 16.52 11.90 -5.10
C ASN A 516 15.02 12.17 -4.95
N CYS A 517 14.19 11.59 -5.81
CA CYS A 517 12.75 11.88 -5.91
C CYS A 517 12.42 13.35 -6.15
N GLN A 518 13.36 14.13 -6.68
CA GLN A 518 13.17 15.49 -7.18
C GLN A 518 12.76 15.41 -8.64
N ALA A 519 11.78 16.22 -9.05
CA ALA A 519 11.38 16.27 -10.44
C ALA A 519 12.55 16.72 -11.35
N HIS A 520 12.73 16.06 -12.51
CA HIS A 520 13.78 16.44 -13.45
C HIS A 520 13.61 17.86 -13.98
N GLU A 521 12.36 18.28 -14.15
CA GLU A 521 12.00 19.54 -14.81
C GLU A 521 11.69 20.69 -13.83
N VAL A 522 11.56 20.42 -12.51
CA VAL A 522 11.15 21.40 -11.51
C VAL A 522 11.99 21.23 -10.26
N SER A 523 12.92 22.16 -10.03
CA SER A 523 13.99 21.98 -9.03
C SER A 523 13.49 22.07 -7.58
N ASN A 524 12.35 22.70 -7.34
CA ASN A 524 11.77 22.82 -6.01
C ASN A 524 10.58 21.85 -5.76
N LEU A 525 10.39 20.82 -6.63
CA LEU A 525 9.38 19.77 -6.50
C LEU A 525 10.00 18.42 -6.14
N TYR A 526 9.44 17.77 -5.12
CA TYR A 526 9.72 16.38 -4.73
C TYR A 526 8.43 15.56 -4.70
N VAL A 527 8.52 14.28 -5.02
CA VAL A 527 7.40 13.32 -4.91
C VAL A 527 7.87 12.11 -4.09
N THR A 528 7.15 11.78 -3.00
CA THR A 528 7.67 10.84 -2.00
C THR A 528 6.72 9.73 -1.57
N ASP A 529 5.52 9.67 -2.15
CA ASP A 529 4.61 8.52 -1.99
C ASP A 529 5.00 7.37 -2.92
N GLY A 530 4.19 6.31 -2.97
CA GLY A 530 4.46 5.14 -3.80
C GLY A 530 4.62 5.41 -5.30
N SER A 531 4.24 6.60 -5.78
CA SER A 531 4.35 6.94 -7.20
C SER A 531 5.79 6.99 -7.72
N PHE A 532 6.80 7.14 -6.84
CA PHE A 532 8.20 7.13 -7.25
C PHE A 532 8.70 5.75 -7.72
N MET A 533 8.03 4.64 -7.33
CA MET A 533 8.53 3.29 -7.52
C MET A 533 8.46 2.85 -8.99
N PRO A 534 9.56 2.38 -9.60
CA PRO A 534 9.54 1.84 -10.96
C PRO A 534 8.97 0.43 -11.04
N THR A 535 9.01 -0.33 -9.94
CA THR A 535 8.45 -1.67 -9.77
C THR A 535 7.87 -1.80 -8.37
N GLY A 536 6.85 -2.63 -8.18
CA GLY A 536 6.16 -2.78 -6.90
C GLY A 536 6.94 -3.59 -5.87
N GLY A 537 7.72 -4.57 -6.32
CA GLY A 537 8.33 -5.58 -5.46
C GLY A 537 7.33 -6.64 -4.99
N SER A 538 7.84 -7.64 -4.31
CA SER A 538 7.10 -8.85 -3.94
C SER A 538 6.69 -8.90 -2.47
N VAL A 539 6.45 -7.74 -1.89
CA VAL A 539 5.97 -7.53 -0.50
C VAL A 539 5.12 -6.26 -0.43
N PRO A 540 4.27 -6.08 0.60
CA PRO A 540 3.62 -4.79 0.84
C PRO A 540 4.64 -3.67 1.06
N TYR A 541 4.62 -2.65 0.22
CA TYR A 541 5.71 -1.67 0.12
C TYR A 541 5.55 -0.39 0.95
N THR A 542 4.60 -0.32 1.86
CA THR A 542 4.46 0.84 2.78
C THR A 542 5.75 1.10 3.57
N TYR A 543 6.44 0.04 3.99
CA TYR A 543 7.74 0.13 4.65
C TYR A 543 8.78 0.82 3.78
N THR A 544 8.86 0.46 2.50
CA THR A 544 9.76 1.04 1.51
C THR A 544 9.44 2.51 1.26
N ILE A 545 8.15 2.88 1.22
CA ILE A 545 7.71 4.28 1.10
C ILE A 545 8.21 5.09 2.29
N TYR A 546 8.05 4.58 3.52
CA TYR A 546 8.59 5.24 4.71
C TYR A 546 10.11 5.41 4.64
N ALA A 547 10.83 4.34 4.31
CA ALA A 547 12.29 4.36 4.25
C ALA A 547 12.79 5.37 3.19
N ASN A 548 12.22 5.34 1.99
CA ASN A 548 12.59 6.30 0.94
C ASN A 548 12.23 7.75 1.34
N ALA A 549 11.07 7.98 1.98
CA ALA A 549 10.71 9.32 2.45
C ALA A 549 11.70 9.84 3.52
N PHE A 550 12.19 8.98 4.43
CA PHE A 550 13.28 9.36 5.35
C PHE A 550 14.57 9.70 4.59
N ARG A 551 14.93 8.93 3.55
CA ARG A 551 16.09 9.21 2.70
C ARG A 551 15.96 10.56 2.01
N VAL A 552 14.80 10.81 1.39
CA VAL A 552 14.52 12.07 0.67
C VAL A 552 14.46 13.26 1.64
N ALA A 553 13.96 13.06 2.86
CA ALA A 553 13.98 14.11 3.89
C ALA A 553 15.40 14.63 4.16
N GLN A 554 16.41 13.76 4.14
CA GLN A 554 17.81 14.17 4.29
C GLN A 554 18.27 15.02 3.10
N VAL A 555 17.91 14.64 1.88
CA VAL A 555 18.21 15.40 0.66
C VAL A 555 17.56 16.78 0.71
N ILE A 556 16.27 16.86 1.06
CA ILE A 556 15.53 18.13 1.17
C ILE A 556 16.15 19.01 2.25
N LYS A 557 16.57 18.44 3.38
CA LYS A 557 17.24 19.18 4.46
C LYS A 557 18.53 19.86 4.00
N GLU A 558 19.31 19.18 3.17
CA GLU A 558 20.53 19.74 2.58
C GLU A 558 20.21 20.83 1.55
N HIS A 559 19.19 20.61 0.71
CA HIS A 559 18.73 21.63 -0.25
C HIS A 559 18.20 22.87 0.47
N TRP A 560 17.29 22.71 1.44
CA TRP A 560 16.71 23.81 2.21
C TRP A 560 17.75 24.69 2.92
N LYS A 561 18.79 24.08 3.48
CA LYS A 561 19.86 24.83 4.17
C LYS A 561 20.74 25.69 3.23
N LYS A 562 20.72 25.39 1.92
CA LYS A 562 21.45 26.14 0.89
C LYS A 562 20.60 27.23 0.23
N ALA A 563 19.25 27.10 0.27
CA ALA A 563 18.26 28.03 -0.27
C ALA A 563 17.87 29.12 0.76
#